data_bf35a14e20d4a9eff47568016d02dfff
#
_entry.id   bf35a14e20d4a9eff47568016d02dfff
#
_cell.length_a   1.000
_cell.length_b   1.000
_cell.length_c   1.000
_cell.angle_alpha   90.00
_cell.angle_beta   90.00
_cell.angle_gamma   90.00
#
_symmetry.space_group_name_H-M   'P 1'
#
loop_
_entity.id
_entity.type
_entity.pdbx_description
1 polymer ?
#
loop_
_entity_poly.entity_id
_entity_poly.type
_entity_poly.pdbx_seq_one_letter_code
_entity_poly.pdbx_strand_id
1 'polypeptide(L)'
;MSFIEILKSIAQGIVEGITEWLPVSSTGHILLLDAFWKMNASEAFFDVFKVVIQLGAILAVVLLYFHKLNPFSPRKNAAEKKGTWVLWSKVLVASIPAAVVGLALDDLIDGVLSTPVVIAAALIVYGIAFIIMESRKSG
;
A
#
# COMPACT_ATOMS: atom_id res chain seq x y z
N MET A 1 12.57 13.77 -19.73
CA MET A 1 12.53 13.88 -18.25
C MET A 1 13.76 14.63 -17.78
N SER A 2 13.62 15.63 -16.92
CA SER A 2 14.78 16.29 -16.32
C SER A 2 15.41 15.38 -15.26
N PHE A 3 16.69 15.62 -14.95
CA PHE A 3 17.37 14.89 -13.86
C PHE A 3 16.63 15.00 -12.51
N ILE A 4 16.05 16.16 -12.24
CA ILE A 4 15.26 16.40 -11.04
C ILE A 4 14.00 15.51 -11.00
N GLU A 5 13.31 15.31 -12.13
CA GLU A 5 12.14 14.44 -12.17
C GLU A 5 12.51 12.96 -11.96
N ILE A 6 13.67 12.54 -12.40
CA ILE A 6 14.19 11.20 -12.12
C ILE A 6 14.44 11.04 -10.61
N LEU A 7 15.05 12.04 -9.97
CA LEU A 7 15.27 12.01 -8.51
C LEU A 7 13.95 11.97 -7.72
N LYS A 8 12.94 12.73 -8.14
CA LYS A 8 11.60 12.69 -7.53
C LYS A 8 10.97 11.31 -7.66
N SER A 9 11.05 10.71 -8.86
CA SER A 9 10.52 9.37 -9.11
C SER A 9 11.22 8.31 -8.23
N ILE A 10 12.53 8.40 -8.10
CA ILE A 10 13.31 7.51 -7.22
C ILE A 10 12.91 7.70 -5.75
N ALA A 11 12.81 8.94 -5.29
CA ALA A 11 12.41 9.24 -3.92
C ALA A 11 11.02 8.69 -3.61
N GLN A 12 10.05 8.88 -4.52
CA GLN A 12 8.71 8.32 -4.38
C GLN A 12 8.70 6.80 -4.38
N GLY A 13 9.48 6.16 -5.26
CA GLY A 13 9.62 4.70 -5.27
C GLY A 13 10.24 4.14 -3.98
N ILE A 14 11.19 4.86 -3.37
CA ILE A 14 11.77 4.49 -2.06
C ILE A 14 10.72 4.61 -0.95
N VAL A 15 9.98 5.72 -0.91
CA VAL A 15 8.92 5.94 0.07
C VAL A 15 7.85 4.86 -0.06
N GLU A 16 7.40 4.56 -1.27
CA GLU A 16 6.45 3.48 -1.54
C GLU A 16 6.99 2.14 -1.03
N GLY A 17 8.20 1.76 -1.44
CA GLY A 17 8.82 0.49 -1.06
C GLY A 17 9.00 0.30 0.44
N ILE A 18 9.14 1.38 1.22
CA ILE A 18 9.23 1.32 2.68
C ILE A 18 7.83 1.29 3.31
N THR A 19 6.94 2.19 2.90
CA THR A 19 5.65 2.39 3.56
C THR A 19 4.61 1.35 3.19
N GLU A 20 4.71 0.71 2.04
CA GLU A 20 3.82 -0.38 1.62
C GLU A 20 3.94 -1.62 2.54
N TRP A 21 5.10 -1.80 3.16
CA TRP A 21 5.35 -2.91 4.08
C TRP A 21 4.93 -2.61 5.53
N LEU A 22 4.56 -1.37 5.78
CA LEU A 22 4.13 -0.89 7.08
C LEU A 22 2.64 -0.55 7.04
N PRO A 23 1.88 -0.71 8.11
CA PRO A 23 0.45 -0.37 8.14
C PRO A 23 0.25 1.15 8.33
N VAL A 24 0.86 1.96 7.44
CA VAL A 24 0.92 3.43 7.57
C VAL A 24 0.39 4.20 6.36
N SER A 25 -0.23 3.52 5.38
CA SER A 25 -0.70 4.09 4.11
C SER A 25 0.41 4.66 3.21
N SER A 26 0.91 3.85 2.29
CA SER A 26 1.90 4.25 1.29
C SER A 26 1.38 5.38 0.39
N THR A 27 0.15 5.26 -0.11
CA THR A 27 -0.51 6.30 -0.92
C THR A 27 -0.55 7.64 -0.21
N GLY A 28 -0.87 7.66 1.10
CA GLY A 28 -0.86 8.89 1.90
C GLY A 28 0.53 9.54 1.92
N HIS A 29 1.58 8.76 2.09
CA HIS A 29 2.97 9.28 2.08
C HIS A 29 3.39 9.81 0.72
N ILE A 30 3.02 9.11 -0.37
CA ILE A 30 3.29 9.56 -1.74
C ILE A 30 2.60 10.90 -2.03
N LEU A 31 1.33 11.03 -1.68
CA LEU A 31 0.58 12.26 -1.88
C LEU A 31 1.13 13.43 -1.05
N LEU A 32 1.56 13.17 0.19
CA LEU A 32 2.23 14.20 0.99
C LEU A 32 3.58 14.59 0.41
N LEU A 33 4.39 13.63 -0.02
CA LEU A 33 5.68 13.92 -0.65
C LEU A 33 5.50 14.77 -1.92
N ASP A 34 4.50 14.43 -2.75
CA ASP A 34 4.19 15.18 -3.96
C ASP A 34 3.68 16.60 -3.64
N ALA A 35 2.94 16.79 -2.55
CA ALA A 35 2.51 18.12 -2.10
C ALA A 35 3.69 19.05 -1.75
N PHE A 36 4.78 18.51 -1.20
CA PHE A 36 5.99 19.27 -0.87
C PHE A 36 6.97 19.37 -2.05
N TRP A 37 7.08 18.33 -2.84
CA TRP A 37 8.05 18.21 -3.94
C TRP A 37 7.36 17.70 -5.21
N LYS A 38 6.45 18.52 -5.70
CA LYS A 38 5.54 18.20 -6.79
C LYS A 38 6.26 17.71 -8.03
N MET A 39 5.82 16.57 -8.55
CA MET A 39 6.31 16.03 -9.83
C MET A 39 5.75 16.86 -10.98
N ASN A 40 6.61 17.22 -11.93
CA ASN A 40 6.19 17.93 -13.15
C ASN A 40 5.66 16.91 -14.18
N ALA A 41 4.48 16.38 -13.92
CA ALA A 41 3.81 15.39 -14.75
C ALA A 41 2.30 15.68 -14.79
N SER A 42 1.59 15.11 -15.76
CA SER A 42 0.13 15.17 -15.78
C SER A 42 -0.47 14.32 -14.65
N GLU A 43 -1.65 14.67 -14.19
CA GLU A 43 -2.37 13.90 -13.15
C GLU A 43 -2.54 12.43 -13.58
N ALA A 44 -2.97 12.20 -14.82
CA ALA A 44 -3.11 10.85 -15.36
C ALA A 44 -1.79 10.05 -15.35
N PHE A 45 -0.65 10.70 -15.62
CA PHE A 45 0.65 10.04 -15.49
C PHE A 45 0.97 9.71 -14.04
N PHE A 46 0.71 10.65 -13.12
CA PHE A 46 0.99 10.46 -11.71
C PHE A 46 0.14 9.32 -11.11
N ASP A 47 -1.12 9.19 -11.51
CA ASP A 47 -2.00 8.11 -11.09
C ASP A 47 -1.47 6.74 -11.54
N VAL A 48 -1.11 6.61 -12.81
CA VAL A 48 -0.48 5.38 -13.34
C VAL A 48 0.85 5.11 -12.64
N PHE A 49 1.67 6.14 -12.42
CA PHE A 49 2.96 6.01 -11.75
C PHE A 49 2.81 5.44 -10.33
N LYS A 50 1.87 5.94 -9.53
CA LYS A 50 1.57 5.40 -8.18
C LYS A 50 1.27 3.90 -8.24
N VAL A 51 0.42 3.48 -9.16
CA VAL A 51 0.05 2.07 -9.33
C VAL A 51 1.27 1.22 -9.73
N VAL A 52 2.12 1.74 -10.61
CA VAL A 52 3.31 1.01 -11.08
C VAL A 52 4.34 0.81 -9.96
N ILE A 53 4.63 1.84 -9.17
CA ILE A 53 5.58 1.68 -8.04
C ILE A 53 5.02 0.78 -6.95
N GLN A 54 3.71 0.84 -6.68
CA GLN A 54 3.01 -0.09 -5.78
C GLN A 54 3.11 -1.53 -6.27
N LEU A 55 2.91 -1.77 -7.57
CA LEU A 55 3.10 -3.09 -8.15
C LEU A 55 4.54 -3.59 -7.92
N GLY A 56 5.54 -2.73 -8.01
CA GLY A 56 6.94 -3.06 -7.70
C GLY A 56 7.12 -3.55 -6.26
N ALA A 57 6.53 -2.87 -5.29
CA ALA A 57 6.55 -3.27 -3.88
C ALA A 57 5.83 -4.61 -3.65
N ILE A 58 4.66 -4.81 -4.27
CA ILE A 58 3.90 -6.07 -4.20
C ILE A 58 4.71 -7.23 -4.81
N LEU A 59 5.36 -7.01 -5.96
CA LEU A 59 6.19 -8.05 -6.61
C LEU A 59 7.36 -8.47 -5.73
N ALA A 60 7.94 -7.57 -4.94
CA ALA A 60 8.98 -7.92 -3.98
C ALA A 60 8.46 -8.93 -2.94
N VAL A 61 7.25 -8.73 -2.41
CA VAL A 61 6.60 -9.70 -1.50
C VAL A 61 6.35 -11.04 -2.19
N VAL A 62 5.82 -11.00 -3.41
CA VAL A 62 5.57 -12.23 -4.18
C VAL A 62 6.85 -13.03 -4.39
N LEU A 63 7.96 -12.36 -4.72
CA LEU A 63 9.25 -13.01 -4.93
C LEU A 63 9.82 -13.60 -3.63
N LEU A 64 9.83 -12.82 -2.54
CA LEU A 64 10.37 -13.23 -1.24
C LEU A 64 9.57 -14.38 -0.63
N TYR A 65 8.25 -14.35 -0.77
CA TYR A 65 7.35 -15.35 -0.18
C TYR A 65 6.76 -16.31 -1.21
N PHE A 66 7.37 -16.43 -2.40
CA PHE A 66 6.83 -17.21 -3.51
C PHE A 66 6.42 -18.63 -3.08
N HIS A 67 7.31 -19.35 -2.40
CA HIS A 67 7.00 -20.73 -1.96
C HIS A 67 5.88 -20.77 -0.92
N LYS A 68 5.79 -19.76 -0.04
CA LYS A 68 4.72 -19.68 0.97
C LYS A 68 3.37 -19.40 0.33
N LEU A 69 3.34 -18.50 -0.66
CA LEU A 69 2.12 -18.06 -1.33
C LEU A 69 1.65 -19.01 -2.43
N ASN A 70 2.55 -19.81 -3.02
CA ASN A 70 2.22 -20.72 -4.11
C ASN A 70 1.58 -22.04 -3.58
N PRO A 71 0.26 -22.27 -3.81
CA PRO A 71 -0.40 -23.51 -3.39
C PRO A 71 0.02 -24.73 -4.21
N PHE A 72 0.63 -24.54 -5.38
CA PHE A 72 1.08 -25.60 -6.28
C PHE A 72 2.55 -25.97 -6.08
N SER A 73 3.24 -25.37 -5.10
CA SER A 73 4.65 -25.62 -4.87
C SER A 73 4.92 -27.12 -4.66
N PRO A 74 5.86 -27.73 -5.43
CA PRO A 74 6.21 -29.13 -5.28
C PRO A 74 6.91 -29.44 -3.95
N ARG A 75 7.42 -28.41 -3.27
CA ARG A 75 8.08 -28.53 -1.95
C ARG A 75 7.10 -28.64 -0.79
N LYS A 76 5.80 -28.45 -1.03
CA LYS A 76 4.75 -28.50 0.00
C LYS A 76 4.06 -29.86 0.05
N ASN A 77 3.82 -30.34 1.26
CA ASN A 77 2.94 -31.48 1.52
C ASN A 77 1.45 -31.08 1.38
N ALA A 78 0.55 -32.06 1.46
CA ALA A 78 -0.89 -31.83 1.27
C ALA A 78 -1.49 -30.87 2.33
N ALA A 79 -1.03 -30.95 3.58
CA ALA A 79 -1.49 -30.06 4.65
C ALA A 79 -1.06 -28.60 4.43
N GLU A 80 0.19 -28.39 4.01
CA GLU A 80 0.72 -27.05 3.68
C GLU A 80 0.03 -26.43 2.47
N LYS A 81 -0.28 -27.24 1.44
CA LYS A 81 -1.07 -26.78 0.28
C LYS A 81 -2.46 -26.34 0.71
N LYS A 82 -3.15 -27.16 1.54
CA LYS A 82 -4.45 -26.79 2.12
C LYS A 82 -4.36 -25.52 2.95
N GLY A 83 -3.32 -25.37 3.77
CA GLY A 83 -3.07 -24.15 4.54
C GLY A 83 -2.91 -22.91 3.65
N THR A 84 -2.24 -23.03 2.50
CA THR A 84 -2.10 -21.95 1.54
C THR A 84 -3.44 -21.57 0.89
N TRP A 85 -4.29 -22.54 0.55
CA TRP A 85 -5.64 -22.25 0.04
C TRP A 85 -6.53 -21.58 1.09
N VAL A 86 -6.45 -22.01 2.34
CA VAL A 86 -7.14 -21.34 3.46
C VAL A 86 -6.63 -19.90 3.65
N LEU A 87 -5.33 -19.65 3.50
CA LEU A 87 -4.76 -18.30 3.51
C LEU A 87 -5.38 -17.44 2.42
N TRP A 88 -5.39 -17.90 1.18
CA TRP A 88 -5.97 -17.18 0.04
C TRP A 88 -7.46 -16.92 0.19
N SER A 89 -8.22 -17.88 0.70
CA SER A 89 -9.65 -17.67 0.98
C SER A 89 -9.89 -16.60 2.04
N LYS A 90 -9.06 -16.56 3.10
CA LYS A 90 -9.13 -15.52 4.12
C LYS A 90 -8.78 -14.14 3.56
N VAL A 91 -7.75 -14.05 2.73
CA VAL A 91 -7.38 -12.81 2.05
C VAL A 91 -8.53 -12.32 1.17
N LEU A 92 -9.11 -13.19 0.35
CA LEU A 92 -10.23 -12.85 -0.52
C LEU A 92 -11.42 -12.32 0.28
N VAL A 93 -11.85 -13.04 1.32
CA VAL A 93 -12.97 -12.63 2.17
C VAL A 93 -12.68 -11.29 2.88
N ALA A 94 -11.47 -11.11 3.38
CA ALA A 94 -11.07 -9.86 4.05
C ALA A 94 -11.00 -8.66 3.09
N SER A 95 -10.78 -8.88 1.81
CA SER A 95 -10.72 -7.81 0.80
C SER A 95 -12.12 -7.33 0.36
N ILE A 96 -13.17 -8.14 0.52
CA ILE A 96 -14.53 -7.80 0.08
C ILE A 96 -15.05 -6.51 0.73
N PRO A 97 -15.02 -6.31 2.06
CA PRO A 97 -15.52 -5.09 2.68
C PRO A 97 -14.78 -3.84 2.17
N ALA A 98 -13.46 -3.92 2.04
CA ALA A 98 -12.65 -2.81 1.55
C ALA A 98 -12.98 -2.47 0.08
N ALA A 99 -13.17 -3.49 -0.77
CA ALA A 99 -13.56 -3.29 -2.16
C ALA A 99 -14.96 -2.67 -2.27
N VAL A 100 -15.93 -3.15 -1.49
CA VAL A 100 -17.30 -2.60 -1.49
C VAL A 100 -17.30 -1.14 -1.04
N VAL A 101 -16.62 -0.81 0.05
CA VAL A 101 -16.55 0.56 0.58
C VAL A 101 -15.77 1.46 -0.38
N GLY A 102 -14.63 1.00 -0.91
CA GLY A 102 -13.82 1.76 -1.87
C GLY A 102 -14.62 2.12 -3.11
N LEU A 103 -15.25 1.15 -3.76
CA LEU A 103 -16.06 1.40 -4.96
C LEU A 103 -17.30 2.25 -4.70
N ALA A 104 -17.91 2.13 -3.52
CA ALA A 104 -19.12 2.90 -3.19
C ALA A 104 -18.83 4.37 -2.83
N LEU A 105 -17.62 4.66 -2.33
CA LEU A 105 -17.22 5.97 -1.85
C LEU A 105 -16.08 6.60 -2.66
N ASP A 106 -15.80 6.10 -3.85
CA ASP A 106 -14.69 6.51 -4.70
C ASP A 106 -14.66 8.03 -4.92
N ASP A 107 -15.78 8.59 -5.41
CA ASP A 107 -15.92 10.03 -5.64
C ASP A 107 -15.73 10.88 -4.37
N LEU A 108 -16.19 10.38 -3.22
CA LEU A 108 -16.04 11.06 -1.92
C LEU A 108 -14.59 11.00 -1.43
N ILE A 109 -13.95 9.86 -1.63
CA ILE A 109 -12.54 9.66 -1.25
C ILE A 109 -11.66 10.58 -2.08
N ASP A 110 -11.84 10.61 -3.39
CA ASP A 110 -11.02 11.44 -4.28
C ASP A 110 -11.29 12.93 -4.12
N GLY A 111 -12.56 13.32 -3.95
CA GLY A 111 -12.93 14.74 -3.88
C GLY A 111 -12.63 15.41 -2.53
N VAL A 112 -12.84 14.72 -1.43
CA VAL A 112 -12.78 15.32 -0.07
C VAL A 112 -11.62 14.78 0.76
N LEU A 113 -11.40 13.48 0.72
CA LEU A 113 -10.45 12.80 1.61
C LEU A 113 -9.01 12.81 1.07
N SER A 114 -8.81 13.08 -0.22
CA SER A 114 -7.47 13.08 -0.85
C SER A 114 -6.72 14.41 -0.75
N THR A 115 -7.21 15.37 0.05
CA THR A 115 -6.46 16.62 0.29
C THR A 115 -5.26 16.38 1.23
N PRO A 116 -4.10 17.04 1.01
CA PRO A 116 -2.90 16.85 1.84
C PRO A 116 -3.15 17.06 3.33
N VAL A 117 -4.02 17.98 3.72
CA VAL A 117 -4.36 18.25 5.12
C VAL A 117 -5.13 17.10 5.75
N VAL A 118 -6.13 16.55 5.04
CA VAL A 118 -6.93 15.41 5.52
C VAL A 118 -6.06 14.16 5.61
N ILE A 119 -5.20 13.93 4.63
CA ILE A 119 -4.24 12.81 4.63
C ILE A 119 -3.30 12.93 5.83
N ALA A 120 -2.70 14.10 6.06
CA ALA A 120 -1.80 14.33 7.19
C ALA A 120 -2.51 14.11 8.54
N ALA A 121 -3.72 14.63 8.70
CA ALA A 121 -4.53 14.43 9.89
C ALA A 121 -4.86 12.94 10.12
N ALA A 122 -5.26 12.22 9.08
CA ALA A 122 -5.53 10.79 9.13
C ALA A 122 -4.28 10.00 9.55
N LEU A 123 -3.12 10.27 8.96
CA LEU A 123 -1.86 9.62 9.31
C LEU A 123 -1.47 9.86 10.77
N ILE A 124 -1.66 11.08 11.29
CA ILE A 124 -1.41 11.40 12.70
C ILE A 124 -2.34 10.61 13.61
N VAL A 125 -3.64 10.62 13.34
CA VAL A 125 -4.64 9.91 14.15
C VAL A 125 -4.37 8.40 14.17
N TYR A 126 -4.15 7.80 13.01
CA TYR A 126 -3.82 6.38 12.92
C TYR A 126 -2.48 6.04 13.57
N GLY A 127 -1.45 6.89 13.40
CA GLY A 127 -0.16 6.73 14.05
C GLY A 127 -0.27 6.73 15.58
N ILE A 128 -1.03 7.66 16.15
CA ILE A 128 -1.30 7.71 17.60
C ILE A 128 -2.07 6.46 18.05
N ALA A 129 -3.11 6.06 17.33
CA ALA A 129 -3.88 4.85 17.63
C ALA A 129 -2.98 3.60 17.63
N PHE A 130 -2.07 3.50 16.66
CA PHE A 130 -1.11 2.40 16.54
C PHE A 130 -0.16 2.35 17.76
N ILE A 131 0.41 3.49 18.16
CA ILE A 131 1.28 3.59 19.34
C ILE A 131 0.55 3.14 20.60
N ILE A 132 -0.70 3.58 20.78
CA ILE A 132 -1.53 3.19 21.93
C ILE A 132 -1.80 1.69 21.93
N MET A 133 -2.12 1.11 20.78
CA MET A 133 -2.39 -0.33 20.66
C MET A 133 -1.15 -1.17 20.95
N GLU A 134 0.01 -0.77 20.41
CA GLU A 134 1.28 -1.47 20.60
C GLU A 134 1.76 -1.39 22.06
N SER A 135 1.64 -0.21 22.68
CA SER A 135 2.03 -0.02 24.08
C SER A 135 1.20 -0.86 25.07
N ARG A 136 -0.07 -1.14 24.72
CA ARG A 136 -0.93 -2.02 25.53
C ARG A 136 -0.61 -3.51 25.39
N LYS A 137 0.01 -3.91 24.29
CA LYS A 137 0.35 -5.32 24.01
C LYS A 137 1.70 -5.72 24.62
N SER A 138 2.54 -4.73 24.95
CA SER A 138 3.87 -4.95 25.55
C SER A 138 3.85 -5.07 27.08
N GLY A 139 2.70 -4.98 27.74
CA GLY A 139 2.48 -5.23 29.17
C GLY A 139 1.69 -6.51 29.40
#